data_40dad93928296dff63ca097b46b1f117
#
_entry.id   40dad93928296dff63ca097b46b1f117
#
_cell.length_a   1.000
_cell.length_b   1.000
_cell.length_c   1.000
_cell.angle_alpha   90.00
_cell.angle_beta   90.00
_cell.angle_gamma   90.00
#
_symmetry.space_group_name_H-M   'P 1'
#
loop_
_entity.id
_entity.type
_entity.pdbx_description
1 polymer ?
#
loop_
_entity_poly.entity_id
_entity_poly.type
_entity_poly.pdbx_seq_one_letter_code
_entity_poly.pdbx_strand_id
1 'polypeptide(L)'
;MKQLFKLSLASVLVAGSMAVQAGTLADVLDRGELHCGVTTGVTGFSAPDSAGNWTGIDVDGCRSVAAAVFGDASKVKYVPLTAKERFTALQSGEIDVLYRNTTWTMQRDASLGLNFAGVNYYDGQGFMVKSS
;
A
#
# COMPACT_ATOMS: atom_id res chain seq x y z
N MET A 1 43.48 17.91 56.41
CA MET A 1 43.53 16.66 55.60
C MET A 1 42.42 16.73 54.61
N LYS A 2 42.79 16.90 53.35
CA LYS A 2 41.86 17.21 52.23
C LYS A 2 41.36 15.94 51.60
N GLN A 3 40.12 15.64 51.77
CA GLN A 3 39.45 14.55 51.07
C GLN A 3 39.07 15.07 49.63
N LEU A 4 39.74 14.55 48.66
CA LEU A 4 39.44 14.78 47.27
C LEU A 4 38.25 13.94 46.84
N PHE A 5 37.12 14.56 46.65
CA PHE A 5 35.91 14.00 46.09
C PHE A 5 36.13 13.74 44.60
N LYS A 6 36.33 12.52 44.18
CA LYS A 6 36.38 12.13 42.78
C LYS A 6 34.96 11.95 42.27
N LEU A 7 34.43 12.96 41.60
CA LEU A 7 33.23 12.81 40.81
C LEU A 7 33.56 12.00 39.55
N SER A 8 33.16 10.75 39.54
CA SER A 8 33.14 9.96 38.32
C SER A 8 31.90 10.31 37.52
N LEU A 9 32.12 11.10 36.47
CA LEU A 9 31.07 11.43 35.49
C LEU A 9 30.85 10.20 34.59
N ALA A 10 29.89 9.36 34.95
CA ALA A 10 29.45 8.27 34.10
C ALA A 10 28.66 8.85 32.91
N SER A 11 29.32 9.02 31.80
CA SER A 11 28.68 9.37 30.54
C SER A 11 27.88 8.16 30.06
N VAL A 12 26.59 8.16 30.33
CA VAL A 12 25.64 7.23 29.71
C VAL A 12 25.50 7.64 28.24
N LEU A 13 26.23 6.97 27.36
CA LEU A 13 25.93 7.00 25.91
C LEU A 13 24.57 6.32 25.72
N VAL A 14 23.53 7.11 25.63
CA VAL A 14 22.26 6.67 25.06
C VAL A 14 22.50 6.53 23.55
N ALA A 15 22.90 5.34 23.13
CA ALA A 15 22.83 4.95 21.73
C ALA A 15 21.34 4.89 21.36
N GLY A 16 20.82 6.03 20.93
CA GLY A 16 19.51 6.09 20.29
C GLY A 16 19.59 5.24 19.04
N SER A 17 19.06 4.03 19.11
CA SER A 17 18.76 3.23 17.94
C SER A 17 17.81 4.07 17.09
N MET A 18 18.35 4.78 16.09
CA MET A 18 17.56 5.23 14.96
C MET A 18 17.06 3.92 14.33
N ALA A 19 15.83 3.54 14.65
CA ALA A 19 15.12 2.59 13.85
C ALA A 19 15.08 3.22 12.46
N VAL A 20 15.97 2.78 11.58
CA VAL A 20 15.86 3.00 10.14
C VAL A 20 14.54 2.32 9.83
N GLN A 21 13.49 3.13 9.65
CA GLN A 21 12.22 2.63 9.20
C GLN A 21 12.51 2.09 7.80
N ALA A 22 12.66 0.77 7.71
CA ALA A 22 12.76 0.10 6.43
C ALA A 22 11.55 0.59 5.63
N GLY A 23 11.79 1.25 4.49
CA GLY A 23 10.69 1.75 3.68
C GLY A 23 9.88 0.56 3.16
N THR A 24 8.64 0.78 2.81
CA THR A 24 7.73 -0.26 2.28
C THR A 24 8.38 -1.19 1.26
N LEU A 25 9.28 -0.67 0.41
CA LEU A 25 10.00 -1.48 -0.57
C LEU A 25 10.93 -2.52 0.09
N ALA A 26 11.62 -2.17 1.17
CA ALA A 26 12.49 -3.12 1.87
C ALA A 26 11.65 -4.25 2.50
N ASP A 27 10.53 -3.91 3.12
CA ASP A 27 9.62 -4.89 3.72
C ASP A 27 9.02 -5.84 2.66
N VAL A 28 8.68 -5.30 1.48
CA VAL A 28 8.17 -6.06 0.33
C VAL A 28 9.24 -7.03 -0.19
N LEU A 29 10.48 -6.56 -0.33
CA LEU A 29 11.60 -7.39 -0.81
C LEU A 29 11.93 -8.50 0.19
N ASP A 30 11.96 -8.20 1.48
CA ASP A 30 12.24 -9.18 2.55
C ASP A 30 11.15 -10.24 2.64
N ARG A 31 9.89 -9.85 2.44
CA ARG A 31 8.74 -10.75 2.41
C ARG A 31 8.71 -11.60 1.13
N GLY A 32 9.26 -11.10 0.02
CA GLY A 32 9.30 -11.76 -1.27
C GLY A 32 7.95 -11.79 -2.02
N GLU A 33 7.00 -10.96 -1.62
CA GLU A 33 5.64 -10.88 -2.17
C GLU A 33 5.07 -9.47 -2.01
N LEU A 34 4.35 -8.98 -3.03
CA LEU A 34 3.62 -7.72 -3.01
C LEU A 34 2.20 -7.94 -2.50
N HIS A 35 1.79 -7.25 -1.45
CA HIS A 35 0.40 -7.21 -1.02
C HIS A 35 -0.34 -6.08 -1.76
N CYS A 36 -1.26 -6.45 -2.63
CA CYS A 36 -2.00 -5.51 -3.47
C CYS A 36 -3.49 -5.49 -3.11
N GLY A 37 -3.98 -4.34 -2.66
CA GLY A 37 -5.39 -4.13 -2.37
C GLY A 37 -6.21 -3.97 -3.65
N VAL A 38 -7.24 -4.79 -3.80
CA VAL A 38 -8.12 -4.84 -4.98
C VAL A 38 -9.58 -4.70 -4.56
N THR A 39 -10.51 -4.62 -5.53
CA THR A 39 -11.95 -4.62 -5.20
C THR A 39 -12.40 -6.01 -4.74
N THR A 40 -13.56 -6.05 -4.10
CA THR A 40 -14.20 -7.32 -3.68
C THR A 40 -14.86 -8.10 -4.83
N GLY A 41 -14.79 -7.59 -6.05
CA GLY A 41 -15.33 -8.23 -7.25
C GLY A 41 -16.05 -7.25 -8.17
N VAL A 42 -15.28 -6.51 -8.98
CA VAL A 42 -15.82 -5.67 -10.08
C VAL A 42 -15.25 -6.19 -11.38
N THR A 43 -16.11 -6.79 -12.19
CA THR A 43 -15.74 -7.37 -13.48
C THR A 43 -15.05 -6.33 -14.37
N GLY A 44 -13.93 -6.73 -14.98
CA GLY A 44 -13.08 -5.85 -15.80
C GLY A 44 -12.03 -5.07 -14.99
N PHE A 45 -12.24 -4.82 -13.70
CA PHE A 45 -11.27 -4.17 -12.82
C PHE A 45 -10.50 -5.18 -11.97
N SER A 46 -11.14 -5.80 -11.00
CA SER A 46 -10.60 -6.92 -10.25
C SER A 46 -11.74 -7.84 -9.80
N ALA A 47 -11.77 -9.03 -10.34
CA ALA A 47 -12.72 -10.07 -9.98
C ALA A 47 -12.10 -11.45 -10.22
N PRO A 48 -12.43 -12.46 -9.41
CA PRO A 48 -12.06 -13.83 -9.73
C PRO A 48 -12.85 -14.34 -10.93
N ASP A 49 -12.19 -15.11 -11.79
CA ASP A 49 -12.83 -15.88 -12.86
C ASP A 49 -13.51 -17.14 -12.30
N SER A 50 -14.09 -17.97 -13.18
CA SER A 50 -14.76 -19.21 -12.80
C SER A 50 -13.83 -20.26 -12.19
N ALA A 51 -12.51 -20.14 -12.40
CA ALA A 51 -11.48 -20.99 -11.82
C ALA A 51 -10.89 -20.39 -10.52
N GLY A 52 -11.35 -19.22 -10.10
CA GLY A 52 -10.87 -18.52 -8.92
C GLY A 52 -9.63 -17.65 -9.15
N ASN A 53 -9.15 -17.51 -10.40
CA ASN A 53 -8.02 -16.65 -10.69
C ASN A 53 -8.46 -15.18 -10.79
N TRP A 54 -7.69 -14.31 -10.19
CA TRP A 54 -7.93 -12.86 -10.28
C TRP A 54 -7.65 -12.33 -11.68
N THR A 55 -8.58 -11.52 -12.22
CA THR A 55 -8.50 -10.94 -13.58
C THR A 55 -8.97 -9.49 -13.58
N GLY A 56 -8.50 -8.71 -14.54
CA GLY A 56 -8.90 -7.34 -14.80
C GLY A 56 -7.76 -6.34 -14.70
N ILE A 57 -8.03 -5.08 -15.10
CA ILE A 57 -7.02 -4.02 -15.23
C ILE A 57 -6.29 -3.71 -13.91
N ASP A 58 -6.98 -3.75 -12.78
CA ASP A 58 -6.38 -3.53 -11.47
C ASP A 58 -5.42 -4.68 -11.10
N VAL A 59 -5.81 -5.91 -11.44
CA VAL A 59 -5.00 -7.11 -11.23
C VAL A 59 -3.73 -7.08 -12.07
N ASP A 60 -3.84 -6.67 -13.33
CA ASP A 60 -2.69 -6.52 -14.22
C ASP A 60 -1.76 -5.40 -13.77
N GLY A 61 -2.32 -4.34 -13.19
CA GLY A 61 -1.55 -3.29 -12.53
C GLY A 61 -0.74 -3.80 -11.33
N CYS A 62 -1.35 -4.61 -10.46
CA CYS A 62 -0.63 -5.28 -9.36
C CYS A 62 0.51 -6.16 -9.87
N ARG A 63 0.25 -6.96 -10.91
CA ARG A 63 1.26 -7.81 -11.57
C ARG A 63 2.41 -7.02 -12.15
N SER A 64 2.11 -5.85 -12.74
CA SER A 64 3.13 -4.97 -13.31
C SER A 64 4.08 -4.44 -12.22
N VAL A 65 3.54 -4.06 -11.06
CA VAL A 65 4.36 -3.63 -9.92
C VAL A 65 5.22 -4.79 -9.39
N ALA A 66 4.64 -5.99 -9.24
CA ALA A 66 5.41 -7.15 -8.81
C ALA A 66 6.52 -7.53 -9.80
N ALA A 67 6.22 -7.48 -11.10
CA ALA A 67 7.23 -7.70 -12.14
C ALA A 67 8.37 -6.67 -12.07
N ALA A 68 8.07 -5.40 -11.78
CA ALA A 68 9.08 -4.36 -11.63
C ALA A 68 9.95 -4.55 -10.37
N VAL A 69 9.36 -5.05 -9.27
CA VAL A 69 10.06 -5.23 -7.99
C VAL A 69 10.86 -6.53 -7.95
N PHE A 70 10.29 -7.62 -8.45
CA PHE A 70 10.84 -8.96 -8.31
C PHE A 70 11.32 -9.58 -9.62
N GLY A 71 11.04 -8.98 -10.77
CA GLY A 71 11.21 -9.63 -12.08
C GLY A 71 10.18 -10.76 -12.32
N ASP A 72 9.17 -10.88 -11.47
CA ASP A 72 8.18 -11.96 -11.49
C ASP A 72 6.78 -11.42 -11.18
N ALA A 73 5.89 -11.42 -12.17
CA ALA A 73 4.51 -10.94 -12.05
C ALA A 73 3.62 -11.82 -11.14
N SER A 74 4.05 -13.02 -10.80
CA SER A 74 3.31 -13.93 -9.93
C SER A 74 3.49 -13.66 -8.44
N LYS A 75 4.45 -12.81 -8.07
CA LYS A 75 4.77 -12.43 -6.69
C LYS A 75 3.79 -11.42 -6.10
N VAL A 76 2.49 -11.72 -6.20
CA VAL A 76 1.40 -10.84 -5.72
C VAL A 76 0.41 -11.64 -4.89
N LYS A 77 0.11 -11.10 -3.72
CA LYS A 77 -1.05 -11.48 -2.92
C LYS A 77 -2.14 -10.42 -3.08
N TYR A 78 -3.28 -10.85 -3.60
CA TYR A 78 -4.45 -9.96 -3.73
C TYR A 78 -5.22 -9.92 -2.41
N VAL A 79 -5.49 -8.69 -1.93
CA VAL A 79 -6.27 -8.43 -0.71
C VAL A 79 -7.55 -7.72 -1.12
N PRO A 80 -8.70 -8.43 -1.19
CA PRO A 80 -9.97 -7.80 -1.53
C PRO A 80 -10.45 -6.91 -0.38
N LEU A 81 -10.68 -5.64 -0.69
CA LEU A 81 -11.05 -4.61 0.29
C LEU A 81 -12.34 -3.89 -0.14
N THR A 82 -13.15 -3.52 0.82
CA THR A 82 -14.30 -2.65 0.60
C THR A 82 -13.86 -1.19 0.40
N ALA A 83 -14.78 -0.34 -0.03
CA ALA A 83 -14.51 1.10 -0.16
C ALA A 83 -14.20 1.78 1.19
N LYS A 84 -14.62 1.20 2.31
CA LYS A 84 -14.38 1.74 3.66
C LYS A 84 -13.01 1.35 4.21
N GLU A 85 -12.56 0.15 3.93
CA GLU A 85 -11.35 -0.47 4.51
C GLU A 85 -10.07 -0.08 3.78
N ARG A 86 -10.15 0.17 2.48
CA ARG A 86 -9.00 0.30 1.58
C ARG A 86 -7.92 1.29 2.03
N PHE A 87 -8.32 2.44 2.58
CA PHE A 87 -7.35 3.45 3.01
C PHE A 87 -6.71 3.09 4.34
N THR A 88 -7.48 2.52 5.26
CA THR A 88 -6.95 2.05 6.54
C THR A 88 -5.98 0.88 6.33
N ALA A 89 -6.29 -0.05 5.44
CA ALA A 89 -5.41 -1.16 5.09
C ALA A 89 -4.07 -0.67 4.50
N LEU A 90 -4.11 0.37 3.65
CA LEU A 90 -2.88 0.97 3.10
C LEU A 90 -2.08 1.71 4.20
N GLN A 91 -2.75 2.49 5.04
CA GLN A 91 -2.10 3.24 6.12
C GLN A 91 -1.51 2.34 7.21
N SER A 92 -2.12 1.19 7.48
CA SER A 92 -1.63 0.22 8.47
C SER A 92 -0.51 -0.68 7.95
N GLY A 93 -0.22 -0.67 6.64
CA GLY A 93 0.73 -1.57 6.02
C GLY A 93 0.21 -3.01 5.81
N GLU A 94 -1.10 -3.23 5.92
CA GLU A 94 -1.73 -4.51 5.54
C GLU A 94 -1.55 -4.78 4.04
N ILE A 95 -1.58 -3.72 3.24
CA ILE A 95 -1.26 -3.72 1.83
C ILE A 95 -0.15 -2.71 1.52
N ASP A 96 0.65 -2.99 0.52
CA ASP A 96 1.75 -2.13 0.07
C ASP A 96 1.29 -1.13 -0.99
N VAL A 97 0.38 -1.57 -1.85
CA VAL A 97 -0.22 -0.77 -2.92
C VAL A 97 -1.72 -1.00 -2.98
N LEU A 98 -2.45 0.04 -3.34
CA LEU A 98 -3.88 -0.02 -3.57
C LEU A 98 -4.14 0.18 -5.06
N TYR A 99 -4.53 -0.88 -5.76
CA TYR A 99 -4.85 -0.87 -7.18
C TYR A 99 -6.33 -1.20 -7.37
N ARG A 100 -7.15 -0.17 -7.41
CA ARG A 100 -8.60 -0.33 -7.56
C ARG A 100 -9.25 0.98 -8.00
N ASN A 101 -10.57 0.95 -8.26
CA ASN A 101 -11.41 2.10 -8.61
C ASN A 101 -11.41 3.20 -7.53
N THR A 102 -10.28 3.88 -7.36
CA THR A 102 -10.08 4.93 -6.35
C THR A 102 -9.86 6.27 -7.03
N THR A 103 -10.85 7.15 -6.95
CA THR A 103 -10.75 8.50 -7.53
C THR A 103 -9.65 9.30 -6.86
N TRP A 104 -8.76 9.90 -7.64
CA TRP A 104 -7.77 10.86 -7.14
C TRP A 104 -8.49 12.18 -6.79
N THR A 105 -8.46 12.55 -5.53
CA THR A 105 -9.02 13.81 -5.05
C THR A 105 -8.01 14.50 -4.16
N MET A 106 -8.07 15.84 -4.11
CA MET A 106 -7.19 16.64 -3.24
C MET A 106 -7.28 16.19 -1.77
N GLN A 107 -8.49 15.89 -1.28
CA GLN A 107 -8.66 15.42 0.09
C GLN A 107 -7.92 14.10 0.35
N ARG A 108 -7.99 13.15 -0.57
CA ARG A 108 -7.31 11.85 -0.42
C ARG A 108 -5.81 11.98 -0.53
N ASP A 109 -5.34 12.81 -1.42
CA ASP A 109 -3.92 13.06 -1.64
C ASP A 109 -3.30 13.88 -0.49
N ALA A 110 -3.91 15.02 -0.13
CA ALA A 110 -3.33 15.95 0.84
C ALA A 110 -3.64 15.60 2.30
N SER A 111 -4.80 14.99 2.61
CA SER A 111 -5.26 14.83 4.00
C SER A 111 -5.06 13.43 4.56
N LEU A 112 -4.95 12.40 3.72
CA LEU A 112 -4.83 11.02 4.18
C LEU A 112 -3.39 10.51 4.22
N GLY A 113 -2.41 11.33 3.84
CA GLY A 113 -0.99 10.93 3.77
C GLY A 113 -0.73 9.81 2.75
N LEU A 114 -1.54 9.75 1.70
CA LEU A 114 -1.42 8.78 0.62
C LEU A 114 -0.76 9.43 -0.59
N ASN A 115 -0.03 8.66 -1.36
CA ASN A 115 0.56 9.10 -2.61
C ASN A 115 -0.13 8.39 -3.78
N PHE A 116 -0.69 9.17 -4.71
CA PHE A 116 -1.18 8.64 -5.96
C PHE A 116 -0.02 8.53 -6.97
N ALA A 117 0.25 7.31 -7.41
CA ALA A 117 1.35 7.05 -8.35
C ALA A 117 0.97 7.35 -9.82
N GLY A 118 -0.31 7.27 -10.16
CA GLY A 118 -0.80 7.53 -11.51
C GLY A 118 -2.27 7.25 -11.69
N VAL A 119 -2.77 7.57 -12.89
CA VAL A 119 -4.15 7.30 -13.32
C VAL A 119 -4.12 6.15 -14.31
N ASN A 120 -4.79 5.05 -14.00
CA ASN A 120 -4.90 3.87 -14.86
C ASN A 120 -6.22 3.81 -15.64
N TYR A 121 -7.21 4.61 -15.25
CA TYR A 121 -8.52 4.63 -15.89
C TYR A 121 -9.16 6.01 -15.73
N TYR A 122 -9.72 6.54 -16.80
CA TYR A 122 -10.54 7.75 -16.77
C TYR A 122 -12.01 7.36 -16.73
N ASP A 123 -12.68 7.74 -15.66
CA ASP A 123 -14.10 7.52 -15.45
C ASP A 123 -14.89 8.80 -15.72
N GLY A 124 -16.21 8.68 -15.82
CA GLY A 124 -17.13 9.78 -16.03
C GLY A 124 -18.44 9.58 -15.29
N GLN A 125 -19.16 10.67 -15.09
CA GLN A 125 -20.51 10.64 -14.51
C GLN A 125 -21.55 10.61 -15.63
N GLY A 126 -22.58 9.78 -15.46
CA GLY A 126 -23.77 9.75 -16.29
C GLY A 126 -25.02 9.94 -15.44
N PHE A 127 -26.09 10.38 -16.08
CA PHE A 127 -27.40 10.48 -15.46
C PHE A 127 -28.26 9.30 -15.89
N MET A 128 -28.85 8.61 -14.93
CA MET A 128 -29.83 7.57 -15.16
C MET A 128 -31.22 8.21 -15.11
N VAL A 129 -32.00 8.05 -16.17
CA VAL A 129 -33.38 8.51 -16.25
C VAL A 129 -34.30 7.33 -16.54
N LYS A 130 -35.58 7.48 -16.18
CA LYS A 130 -36.60 6.47 -16.50
C LYS A 130 -36.74 6.39 -18.02
N SER A 131 -36.72 5.18 -18.58
CA SER A 131 -37.05 5.00 -19.99
C SER A 131 -38.51 5.37 -20.24
N SER A 132 -38.75 6.14 -21.27
CA SER A 132 -40.10 6.47 -21.77
C SER A 132 -40.73 5.27 -22.47
#